data_4e552b695bf74105fb41e1c30d4d8dee
#
_entry.id   4e552b695bf74105fb41e1c30d4d8dee
#
_cell.length_a   1.000
_cell.length_b   1.000
_cell.length_c   1.000
_cell.angle_alpha   90.00
_cell.angle_beta   90.00
_cell.angle_gamma   90.00
#
_symmetry.space_group_name_H-M   'P 1'
#
loop_
_entity.id
_entity.type
_entity.pdbx_description
1 polymer ?
#
loop_
_entity_poly.entity_id
_entity_poly.type
_entity_poly.pdbx_seq_one_letter_code
_entity_poly.pdbx_strand_id
1 'polypeptide(L)'
;MKIITISRQFGSGGRELGKRLADILGWDYYDKEIIEALSENQGMSQEQVRELLSHHGWHNVQITFRNSFAHLGFEHGMRTRLLACQREIIQKIAEAGNDCIIVGRDADVILQEYRPFRIFVCADLQARLDRCMAYERKRPRSVRLTDKEILRNIRQIDKSRSRTREILTGKRHGDSSMFDLTLNASGWEIKRLAFATADFAARWFEMQDETAEAGMDKADAAADGMDAT
;
A
#
# COMPACT_ATOMS: atom_id res chain seq x y z
N MET A 1 9.01 -14.12 -4.97
CA MET A 1 8.76 -12.74 -4.48
C MET A 1 7.34 -12.65 -3.97
N LYS A 2 7.16 -12.12 -2.77
CA LYS A 2 5.87 -11.94 -2.11
C LYS A 2 5.56 -10.44 -1.97
N ILE A 3 4.38 -10.00 -2.37
CA ILE A 3 3.98 -8.59 -2.32
C ILE A 3 2.71 -8.45 -1.49
N ILE A 4 2.71 -7.52 -0.54
CA ILE A 4 1.50 -7.09 0.17
C ILE A 4 1.17 -5.66 -0.28
N THR A 5 -0.06 -5.44 -0.71
CA THR A 5 -0.54 -4.09 -1.02
C THR A 5 -1.59 -3.66 0.00
N ILE A 6 -1.50 -2.42 0.50
CA ILE A 6 -2.42 -1.90 1.52
C ILE A 6 -3.14 -0.66 1.00
N SER A 7 -4.40 -0.83 0.62
CA SER A 7 -5.33 0.26 0.41
C SER A 7 -6.04 0.62 1.73
N ARG A 8 -6.45 1.87 1.91
CA ARG A 8 -6.91 2.32 3.24
C ARG A 8 -7.73 3.60 3.18
N GLN A 9 -8.61 3.78 4.17
CA GLN A 9 -9.19 5.06 4.52
C GLN A 9 -8.15 5.95 5.21
N PHE A 10 -8.30 7.28 5.10
CA PHE A 10 -7.42 8.20 5.81
C PHE A 10 -7.68 8.16 7.33
N GLY A 11 -6.61 8.10 8.12
CA GLY A 11 -6.71 7.97 9.58
C GLY A 11 -7.04 6.58 10.10
N SER A 12 -7.23 5.55 9.24
CA SER A 12 -7.55 4.19 9.68
C SER A 12 -6.39 3.43 10.34
N GLY A 13 -5.16 3.94 10.25
CA GLY A 13 -3.97 3.23 10.76
C GLY A 13 -3.27 2.36 9.73
N GLY A 14 -3.77 2.29 8.47
CA GLY A 14 -3.22 1.40 7.45
C GLY A 14 -1.75 1.67 7.09
N ARG A 15 -1.25 2.93 7.21
CA ARG A 15 0.17 3.24 7.01
C ARG A 15 1.03 2.65 8.13
N GLU A 16 0.61 2.80 9.38
CA GLU A 16 1.28 2.21 10.54
C GLU A 16 1.25 0.68 10.48
N LEU A 17 0.12 0.10 10.07
CA LEU A 17 -0.01 -1.33 9.88
C LEU A 17 1.03 -1.85 8.86
N GLY A 18 1.14 -1.20 7.70
CA GLY A 18 2.10 -1.59 6.67
C GLY A 18 3.55 -1.54 7.15
N LYS A 19 3.93 -0.46 7.85
CA LYS A 19 5.28 -0.36 8.42
C LYS A 19 5.57 -1.46 9.43
N ARG A 20 4.62 -1.73 10.34
CA ARG A 20 4.78 -2.79 11.35
C ARG A 20 4.82 -4.18 10.73
N LEU A 21 4.05 -4.42 9.67
CA LEU A 21 4.12 -5.67 8.93
C LEU A 21 5.51 -5.86 8.29
N ALA A 22 6.05 -4.80 7.69
CA ALA A 22 7.39 -4.83 7.12
C ALA A 22 8.46 -5.15 8.17
N ASP A 23 8.37 -4.52 9.35
CA ASP A 23 9.27 -4.78 10.48
C ASP A 23 9.14 -6.23 10.99
N ILE A 24 7.92 -6.80 11.06
CA ILE A 24 7.67 -8.17 11.53
C ILE A 24 8.18 -9.20 10.51
N LEU A 25 7.93 -8.96 9.22
CA LEU A 25 8.26 -9.90 8.15
C LEU A 25 9.69 -9.75 7.63
N GLY A 26 10.39 -8.66 7.97
CA GLY A 26 11.71 -8.33 7.45
C GLY A 26 11.69 -7.93 5.96
N TRP A 27 10.57 -7.36 5.48
CA TRP A 27 10.33 -7.01 4.08
C TRP A 27 10.56 -5.53 3.81
N ASP A 28 10.80 -5.18 2.54
CA ASP A 28 10.90 -3.80 2.11
C ASP A 28 9.55 -3.07 2.29
N TYR A 29 9.63 -1.78 2.61
CA TYR A 29 8.44 -0.94 2.84
C TYR A 29 8.41 0.27 1.93
N TYR A 30 7.30 0.45 1.22
CA TYR A 30 7.09 1.59 0.32
C TYR A 30 5.75 2.26 0.59
N ASP A 31 5.79 3.54 0.88
CA ASP A 31 4.57 4.35 1.00
C ASP A 31 4.57 5.53 0.02
N LYS A 32 3.54 6.36 0.11
CA LYS A 32 3.38 7.55 -0.72
C LYS A 32 4.64 8.42 -0.77
N GLU A 33 5.26 8.67 0.37
CA GLU A 33 6.39 9.60 0.49
C GLU A 33 7.63 9.03 -0.18
N ILE A 34 7.86 7.74 -0.02
CA ILE A 34 8.97 7.02 -0.66
C ILE A 34 8.79 7.00 -2.18
N ILE A 35 7.59 6.64 -2.65
CA ILE A 35 7.28 6.60 -4.08
C ILE A 35 7.39 7.99 -4.71
N GLU A 36 6.98 9.05 -4.00
CA GLU A 36 7.13 10.43 -4.48
C GLU A 36 8.58 10.86 -4.56
N ALA A 37 9.39 10.57 -3.52
CA ALA A 37 10.81 10.88 -3.53
C ALA A 37 11.56 10.17 -4.68
N LEU A 38 11.22 8.92 -4.96
CA LEU A 38 11.74 8.17 -6.11
C LEU A 38 11.27 8.78 -7.44
N SER A 39 10.03 9.30 -7.49
CA SER A 39 9.47 9.96 -8.69
C SER A 39 10.13 11.28 -9.03
N GLU A 40 10.55 12.04 -8.02
CA GLU A 40 11.22 13.34 -8.20
C GLU A 40 12.65 13.20 -8.74
N ASN A 41 13.27 12.06 -8.50
CA ASN A 41 14.63 11.74 -8.95
C ASN A 41 14.63 10.97 -10.29
N GLN A 42 13.77 11.35 -11.25
CA GLN A 42 13.74 10.74 -12.58
C GLN A 42 15.07 10.88 -13.32
N GLY A 43 15.65 9.78 -13.72
CA GLY A 43 16.95 9.67 -14.38
C GLY A 43 17.89 8.69 -13.69
N MET A 44 17.50 8.15 -12.55
CA MET A 44 18.28 7.14 -11.84
C MET A 44 18.21 5.78 -12.57
N SER A 45 19.36 5.14 -12.71
CA SER A 45 19.44 3.75 -13.19
C SER A 45 18.79 2.80 -12.18
N GLN A 46 18.47 1.58 -12.62
CA GLN A 46 17.95 0.52 -11.71
C GLN A 46 18.91 0.27 -10.54
N GLU A 47 20.23 0.35 -10.77
CA GLU A 47 21.25 0.23 -9.73
C GLU A 47 21.20 1.36 -8.72
N GLN A 48 21.05 2.60 -9.18
CA GLN A 48 20.93 3.76 -8.31
C GLN A 48 19.65 3.73 -7.47
N VAL A 49 18.53 3.28 -8.05
CA VAL A 49 17.28 3.05 -7.30
C VAL A 49 17.48 1.96 -6.25
N ARG A 50 18.12 0.83 -6.61
CA ARG A 50 18.42 -0.26 -5.69
C ARG A 50 19.37 0.19 -4.58
N GLU A 51 20.38 0.97 -4.90
CA GLU A 51 21.33 1.54 -3.94
C GLU A 51 20.63 2.53 -2.99
N LEU A 52 19.78 3.41 -3.51
CA LEU A 52 18.96 4.33 -2.70
C LEU A 52 18.03 3.56 -1.76
N LEU A 53 17.44 2.48 -2.22
CA LEU A 53 16.57 1.61 -1.43
C LEU A 53 17.36 0.82 -0.38
N SER A 54 18.61 0.42 -0.64
CA SER A 54 19.45 -0.34 0.28
C SER A 54 20.14 0.52 1.34
N HIS A 55 20.51 1.76 1.02
CA HIS A 55 21.26 2.65 1.91
C HIS A 55 20.40 3.51 2.84
N HIS A 56 19.17 3.78 2.47
CA HIS A 56 18.28 4.51 3.36
C HIS A 56 17.47 3.51 4.18
N GLY A 57 17.94 3.26 5.41
CA GLY A 57 17.18 2.51 6.41
C GLY A 57 15.80 3.13 6.63
N TRP A 58 14.85 2.79 5.80
CA TRP A 58 13.45 3.25 5.83
C TRP A 58 12.76 2.93 7.16
N HIS A 59 13.41 2.16 8.02
CA HIS A 59 13.02 1.89 9.41
C HIS A 59 12.87 3.17 10.27
N ASN A 60 13.50 4.29 9.88
CA ASN A 60 13.46 5.55 10.61
C ASN A 60 12.58 6.64 9.99
N VAL A 61 11.83 6.35 8.92
CA VAL A 61 10.91 7.34 8.34
C VAL A 61 9.76 7.61 9.32
N GLN A 62 9.74 8.81 9.88
CA GLN A 62 8.65 9.23 10.76
C GLN A 62 7.33 9.27 9.97
N ILE A 63 6.30 8.61 10.52
CA ILE A 63 4.95 8.67 9.95
C ILE A 63 4.44 10.10 10.09
N THR A 64 4.51 10.89 9.00
CA THR A 64 4.00 12.27 8.98
C THR A 64 2.74 12.35 8.13
N PHE A 65 1.71 13.05 8.62
CA PHE A 65 0.49 13.34 7.85
C PHE A 65 0.66 14.52 6.88
N ARG A 66 1.78 15.25 6.99
CA ARG A 66 1.98 16.55 6.32
C ARG A 66 1.87 16.45 4.79
N ASN A 67 2.51 15.46 4.18
CA ASN A 67 2.57 15.32 2.72
C ASN A 67 1.27 14.74 2.12
N SER A 68 0.37 14.21 2.94
CA SER A 68 -0.94 13.76 2.45
C SER A 68 -1.80 14.91 1.90
N PHE A 69 -1.49 16.15 2.25
CA PHE A 69 -2.25 17.34 1.81
C PHE A 69 -1.59 18.10 0.65
N ALA A 70 -0.31 17.86 0.36
CA ALA A 70 0.46 18.67 -0.60
C ALA A 70 -0.07 18.61 -2.04
N HIS A 71 -0.82 17.58 -2.43
CA HIS A 71 -1.25 17.37 -3.82
C HIS A 71 -2.67 17.80 -4.15
N LEU A 72 -3.35 18.52 -3.28
CA LEU A 72 -4.72 18.95 -3.53
C LEU A 72 -4.86 20.09 -4.56
N GLY A 73 -3.75 20.69 -5.02
CA GLY A 73 -3.73 21.87 -5.87
C GLY A 73 -3.07 21.74 -7.24
N PHE A 74 -2.68 20.55 -7.70
CA PHE A 74 -2.00 20.42 -8.99
C PHE A 74 -2.93 20.46 -10.21
N GLU A 75 -2.50 21.13 -11.28
CA GLU A 75 -3.17 21.17 -12.57
C GLU A 75 -3.27 19.78 -13.21
N HIS A 76 -4.31 19.56 -14.03
CA HIS A 76 -4.65 18.25 -14.61
C HIS A 76 -3.48 17.55 -15.33
N GLY A 77 -2.68 18.29 -16.11
CA GLY A 77 -1.56 17.72 -16.87
C GLY A 77 -0.39 17.23 -16.00
N MET A 78 -0.05 17.95 -14.94
CA MET A 78 0.98 17.58 -13.98
C MET A 78 0.57 16.34 -13.17
N ARG A 79 -0.72 16.22 -12.86
CA ARG A 79 -1.28 15.08 -12.14
C ARG A 79 -1.18 13.76 -12.93
N THR A 80 -1.45 13.81 -14.23
CA THR A 80 -1.35 12.62 -15.11
C THR A 80 0.10 12.14 -15.23
N ARG A 81 1.05 13.06 -15.41
CA ARG A 81 2.48 12.75 -15.45
C ARG A 81 2.96 12.10 -14.15
N LEU A 82 2.55 12.65 -13.01
CA LEU A 82 2.90 12.10 -11.70
C LEU A 82 2.35 10.69 -11.51
N LEU A 83 1.11 10.42 -11.93
CA LEU A 83 0.51 9.08 -11.85
C LEU A 83 1.23 8.07 -12.74
N ALA A 84 1.61 8.46 -13.97
CA ALA A 84 2.38 7.61 -14.88
C ALA A 84 3.74 7.25 -14.27
N CYS A 85 4.46 8.25 -13.75
CA CYS A 85 5.75 8.06 -13.10
C CYS A 85 5.66 7.14 -11.86
N GLN A 86 4.63 7.33 -11.04
CA GLN A 86 4.40 6.46 -9.87
C GLN A 86 4.14 5.01 -10.27
N ARG A 87 3.41 4.80 -11.39
CA ARG A 87 3.19 3.46 -11.94
C ARG A 87 4.50 2.79 -12.33
N GLU A 88 5.35 3.49 -13.09
CA GLU A 88 6.67 2.96 -13.51
C GLU A 88 7.54 2.58 -12.29
N ILE A 89 7.55 3.41 -11.25
CA ILE A 89 8.33 3.13 -10.04
C ILE A 89 7.80 1.91 -9.31
N ILE A 90 6.48 1.78 -9.17
CA ILE A 90 5.86 0.61 -8.52
C ILE A 90 6.18 -0.67 -9.31
N GLN A 91 6.19 -0.61 -10.64
CA GLN A 91 6.60 -1.73 -11.48
C GLN A 91 8.09 -2.08 -11.27
N LYS A 92 8.98 -1.09 -11.25
CA LYS A 92 10.42 -1.29 -10.97
C LYS A 92 10.68 -1.88 -9.58
N ILE A 93 9.90 -1.50 -8.56
CA ILE A 93 9.96 -2.11 -7.23
C ILE A 93 9.66 -3.62 -7.32
N ALA A 94 8.63 -4.00 -8.06
CA ALA A 94 8.31 -5.41 -8.25
C ALA A 94 9.37 -6.15 -9.09
N GLU A 95 9.89 -5.53 -10.16
CA GLU A 95 10.96 -6.08 -10.99
C GLU A 95 12.27 -6.31 -10.23
N ALA A 96 12.52 -5.57 -9.14
CA ALA A 96 13.67 -5.78 -8.27
C ALA A 96 13.64 -7.13 -7.52
N GLY A 97 12.47 -7.77 -7.43
CA GLY A 97 12.30 -9.14 -6.96
C GLY A 97 12.33 -9.34 -5.44
N ASN A 98 12.39 -8.26 -4.66
CA ASN A 98 12.38 -8.35 -3.20
C ASN A 98 10.95 -8.49 -2.66
N ASP A 99 10.81 -9.22 -1.54
CA ASP A 99 9.55 -9.24 -0.81
C ASP A 99 9.24 -7.85 -0.23
N CYS A 100 8.04 -7.32 -0.48
CA CYS A 100 7.76 -5.94 -0.15
C CYS A 100 6.31 -5.66 0.24
N ILE A 101 6.13 -4.55 0.95
CA ILE A 101 4.83 -3.99 1.34
C ILE A 101 4.67 -2.60 0.74
N ILE A 102 3.64 -2.42 -0.08
CA ILE A 102 3.36 -1.14 -0.75
C ILE A 102 2.06 -0.55 -0.22
N VAL A 103 2.11 0.67 0.29
CA VAL A 103 0.96 1.32 0.92
C VAL A 103 0.37 2.40 0.02
N GLY A 104 -0.78 2.11 -0.59
CA GLY A 104 -1.56 3.00 -1.45
C GLY A 104 -1.12 3.04 -2.90
N ARG A 105 -1.43 4.16 -3.58
CA ARG A 105 -1.10 4.41 -5.00
C ARG A 105 -1.70 3.40 -5.96
N ASP A 106 -2.80 2.77 -5.55
CA ASP A 106 -3.47 1.71 -6.32
C ASP A 106 -2.49 0.60 -6.77
N ALA A 107 -1.48 0.32 -5.92
CA ALA A 107 -0.44 -0.67 -6.19
C ALA A 107 -1.04 -2.07 -6.43
N ASP A 108 -2.15 -2.40 -5.79
CA ASP A 108 -2.90 -3.63 -5.99
C ASP A 108 -3.46 -3.78 -7.42
N VAL A 109 -3.76 -2.66 -8.09
CA VAL A 109 -4.20 -2.63 -9.50
C VAL A 109 -2.99 -2.67 -10.43
N ILE A 110 -1.95 -1.90 -10.10
CA ILE A 110 -0.73 -1.81 -10.91
C ILE A 110 -0.01 -3.16 -10.97
N LEU A 111 0.02 -3.87 -9.85
CA LEU A 111 0.75 -5.13 -9.68
C LEU A 111 -0.14 -6.38 -9.71
N GLN A 112 -1.33 -6.30 -10.32
CA GLN A 112 -2.26 -7.43 -10.35
C GLN A 112 -1.66 -8.72 -10.95
N GLU A 113 -0.75 -8.60 -11.93
CA GLU A 113 -0.06 -9.73 -12.56
C GLU A 113 0.88 -10.48 -11.61
N TYR A 114 1.39 -9.79 -10.60
CA TYR A 114 2.23 -10.38 -9.53
C TYR A 114 1.41 -11.06 -8.42
N ARG A 115 0.07 -11.09 -8.52
CA ARG A 115 -0.86 -11.66 -7.52
C ARG A 115 -0.54 -11.22 -6.10
N PRO A 116 -0.51 -9.90 -5.80
CA PRO A 116 -0.19 -9.42 -4.47
C PRO A 116 -1.29 -9.81 -3.48
N PHE A 117 -0.93 -10.01 -2.22
CA PHE A 117 -1.92 -10.06 -1.13
C PHE A 117 -2.49 -8.66 -0.87
N ARG A 118 -3.78 -8.48 -1.16
CA ARG A 118 -4.44 -7.17 -1.19
C ARG A 118 -5.22 -6.93 0.10
N ILE A 119 -4.81 -5.93 0.87
CA ILE A 119 -5.44 -5.56 2.14
C ILE A 119 -6.15 -4.22 2.01
N PHE A 120 -7.37 -4.11 2.52
CA PHE A 120 -8.05 -2.85 2.75
C PHE A 120 -8.21 -2.56 4.25
N VAL A 121 -7.77 -1.38 4.70
CA VAL A 121 -7.87 -0.97 6.10
C VAL A 121 -8.88 0.16 6.25
N CYS A 122 -9.96 -0.08 6.97
CA CYS A 122 -10.98 0.90 7.33
C CYS A 122 -11.04 1.12 8.84
N ALA A 123 -11.74 2.15 9.25
CA ALA A 123 -12.16 2.38 10.64
C ALA A 123 -13.36 3.34 10.65
N ASP A 124 -14.13 3.35 11.73
CA ASP A 124 -15.18 4.34 11.93
C ASP A 124 -14.62 5.77 11.98
N LEU A 125 -15.47 6.74 11.73
CA LEU A 125 -15.05 8.14 11.61
C LEU A 125 -14.44 8.69 12.90
N GLN A 126 -14.97 8.27 14.06
CA GLN A 126 -14.48 8.74 15.35
C GLN A 126 -13.07 8.18 15.64
N ALA A 127 -12.84 6.89 15.46
CA ALA A 127 -11.51 6.28 15.64
C ALA A 127 -10.46 6.91 14.70
N ARG A 128 -10.86 7.26 13.49
CA ARG A 128 -10.01 7.95 12.51
C ARG A 128 -9.67 9.37 12.94
N LEU A 129 -10.67 10.11 13.44
CA LEU A 129 -10.49 11.45 13.98
C LEU A 129 -9.55 11.42 15.20
N ASP A 130 -9.79 10.52 16.14
CA ASP A 130 -9.00 10.40 17.39
C ASP A 130 -7.52 10.11 17.08
N ARG A 131 -7.23 9.23 16.12
CA ARG A 131 -5.86 8.96 15.66
C ARG A 131 -5.21 10.20 15.04
N CYS A 132 -5.94 10.94 14.21
CA CYS A 132 -5.43 12.17 13.61
C CYS A 132 -5.17 13.23 14.68
N MET A 133 -6.07 13.41 15.63
CA MET A 133 -5.91 14.34 16.76
C MET A 133 -4.73 13.96 17.66
N ALA A 134 -4.57 12.67 17.98
CA ALA A 134 -3.44 12.19 18.76
C ALA A 134 -2.10 12.51 18.08
N TYR A 135 -2.07 12.46 16.76
CA TYR A 135 -0.92 12.86 15.96
C TYR A 135 -0.70 14.38 15.98
N GLU A 136 -1.76 15.18 15.78
CA GLU A 136 -1.68 16.64 15.79
C GLU A 136 -1.23 17.19 17.17
N ARG A 137 -1.57 16.51 18.26
CA ARG A 137 -1.10 16.88 19.62
C ARG A 137 0.42 16.87 19.78
N LYS A 138 1.13 16.08 18.97
CA LYS A 138 2.60 16.02 18.97
C LYS A 138 3.25 17.17 18.19
N ARG A 139 2.47 17.96 17.45
CA ARG A 139 2.94 19.10 16.66
C ARG A 139 2.97 20.40 17.51
N PRO A 140 3.79 21.41 17.13
CA PRO A 140 3.73 22.74 17.74
C PRO A 140 2.32 23.33 17.64
N ARG A 141 1.88 24.00 18.68
CA ARG A 141 0.50 24.57 18.77
C ARG A 141 0.16 25.50 17.59
N SER A 142 1.13 26.29 17.12
CA SER A 142 0.98 27.24 16.02
C SER A 142 0.61 26.65 14.66
N VAL A 143 0.80 25.33 14.49
CA VAL A 143 0.56 24.63 13.21
C VAL A 143 -0.40 23.45 13.33
N ARG A 144 -1.10 23.33 14.47
CA ARG A 144 -2.09 22.26 14.70
C ARG A 144 -3.36 22.55 13.94
N LEU A 145 -3.90 21.50 13.32
CA LEU A 145 -5.23 21.54 12.72
C LEU A 145 -6.31 21.41 13.80
N THR A 146 -7.40 22.12 13.59
CA THR A 146 -8.63 21.96 14.39
C THR A 146 -9.36 20.68 14.00
N ASP A 147 -10.22 20.16 14.88
CA ASP A 147 -11.03 18.98 14.62
C ASP A 147 -11.87 19.11 13.33
N LYS A 148 -12.40 20.31 13.08
CA LYS A 148 -13.18 20.63 11.87
C LYS A 148 -12.31 20.53 10.60
N GLU A 149 -11.07 20.99 10.67
CA GLU A 149 -10.12 20.88 9.56
C GLU A 149 -9.69 19.45 9.33
N ILE A 150 -9.43 18.69 10.42
CA ILE A 150 -9.10 17.27 10.34
C ILE A 150 -10.26 16.50 9.67
N LEU A 151 -11.50 16.71 10.09
CA LEU A 151 -12.68 16.07 9.50
C LEU A 151 -12.84 16.40 8.01
N ARG A 152 -12.63 17.66 7.65
CA ARG A 152 -12.66 18.09 6.24
C ARG A 152 -11.58 17.36 5.44
N ASN A 153 -10.38 17.28 5.97
CA ASN A 153 -9.25 16.61 5.32
C ASN A 153 -9.47 15.10 5.17
N ILE A 154 -10.03 14.43 6.20
CA ILE A 154 -10.42 13.01 6.13
C ILE A 154 -11.35 12.79 4.92
N ARG A 155 -12.43 13.57 4.82
CA ARG A 155 -13.41 13.44 3.73
C ARG A 155 -12.82 13.74 2.35
N GLN A 156 -11.99 14.77 2.26
CA GLN A 156 -11.40 15.21 0.99
C GLN A 156 -10.38 14.19 0.46
N ILE A 157 -9.54 13.65 1.32
CA ILE A 157 -8.55 12.63 0.92
C ILE A 157 -9.24 11.34 0.48
N ASP A 158 -10.23 10.87 1.24
CA ASP A 158 -10.95 9.65 0.88
C ASP A 158 -11.75 9.84 -0.42
N LYS A 159 -12.36 11.01 -0.62
CA LYS A 159 -13.01 11.35 -1.89
C LYS A 159 -12.02 11.33 -3.06
N SER A 160 -10.81 11.87 -2.86
CA SER A 160 -9.76 11.85 -3.90
C SER A 160 -9.33 10.41 -4.22
N ARG A 161 -9.13 9.56 -3.22
CA ARG A 161 -8.79 8.14 -3.40
C ARG A 161 -9.92 7.39 -4.12
N SER A 162 -11.16 7.61 -3.68
CA SER A 162 -12.33 7.00 -4.30
C SER A 162 -12.42 7.34 -5.79
N ARG A 163 -12.23 8.63 -6.12
CA ARG A 163 -12.28 9.08 -7.53
C ARG A 163 -11.16 8.46 -8.38
N THR A 164 -9.94 8.38 -7.85
CA THR A 164 -8.84 7.75 -8.58
C THR A 164 -9.11 6.26 -8.80
N ARG A 165 -9.57 5.56 -7.76
CA ARG A 165 -9.91 4.13 -7.83
C ARG A 165 -11.02 3.86 -8.84
N GLU A 166 -12.08 4.65 -8.81
CA GLU A 166 -13.22 4.51 -9.72
C GLU A 166 -12.81 4.71 -11.18
N ILE A 167 -11.94 5.68 -11.47
CA ILE A 167 -11.38 5.91 -12.81
C ILE A 167 -10.56 4.70 -13.29
N LEU A 168 -9.75 4.11 -12.39
CA LEU A 168 -8.84 3.01 -12.76
C LEU A 168 -9.56 1.65 -12.87
N THR A 169 -10.62 1.42 -12.09
CA THR A 169 -11.19 0.08 -11.92
C THR A 169 -12.71 0.00 -12.13
N GLY A 170 -13.39 1.12 -12.24
CA GLY A 170 -14.86 1.18 -12.22
C GLY A 170 -15.48 0.81 -10.85
N LYS A 171 -14.66 0.53 -9.82
CA LYS A 171 -15.09 0.08 -8.50
C LYS A 171 -14.91 1.16 -7.45
N ARG A 172 -15.71 1.11 -6.38
CA ARG A 172 -15.57 2.02 -5.24
C ARG A 172 -14.30 1.72 -4.44
N HIS A 173 -13.72 2.76 -3.86
CA HIS A 173 -12.63 2.60 -2.91
C HIS A 173 -13.13 1.88 -1.65
N GLY A 174 -12.57 0.71 -1.36
CA GLY A 174 -13.01 -0.16 -0.26
C GLY A 174 -14.11 -1.15 -0.63
N ASP A 175 -14.40 -1.35 -1.90
CA ASP A 175 -15.21 -2.48 -2.37
C ASP A 175 -14.51 -3.79 -1.99
N SER A 176 -15.12 -4.56 -1.08
CA SER A 176 -14.52 -5.77 -0.50
C SER A 176 -14.18 -6.83 -1.54
N SER A 177 -14.85 -6.85 -2.69
CA SER A 177 -14.56 -7.79 -3.80
C SER A 177 -13.18 -7.57 -4.44
N MET A 178 -12.54 -6.43 -4.15
CA MET A 178 -11.23 -6.07 -4.69
C MET A 178 -10.07 -6.46 -3.77
N PHE A 179 -10.33 -6.99 -2.58
CA PHE A 179 -9.33 -7.24 -1.55
C PHE A 179 -9.45 -8.66 -1.00
N ASP A 180 -8.30 -9.26 -0.70
CA ASP A 180 -8.24 -10.59 -0.09
C ASP A 180 -8.51 -10.53 1.41
N LEU A 181 -8.24 -9.35 2.04
CA LEU A 181 -8.51 -9.08 3.44
C LEU A 181 -9.00 -7.65 3.64
N THR A 182 -10.15 -7.50 4.31
CA THR A 182 -10.63 -6.19 4.77
C THR A 182 -10.60 -6.13 6.29
N LEU A 183 -9.87 -5.14 6.84
CA LEU A 183 -9.67 -4.96 8.27
C LEU A 183 -10.37 -3.70 8.77
N ASN A 184 -11.28 -3.86 9.74
CA ASN A 184 -11.77 -2.74 10.52
C ASN A 184 -10.87 -2.54 11.74
N ALA A 185 -10.09 -1.44 11.73
CA ALA A 185 -9.15 -1.11 12.78
C ALA A 185 -9.75 -0.26 13.92
N SER A 186 -11.09 -0.09 13.97
CA SER A 186 -11.76 0.60 15.07
C SER A 186 -11.57 -0.17 16.38
N GLY A 187 -11.17 0.54 17.43
CA GLY A 187 -10.94 -0.06 18.76
C GLY A 187 -9.69 -0.95 18.86
N TRP A 188 -8.94 -1.12 17.78
CA TRP A 188 -7.73 -1.92 17.79
C TRP A 188 -6.46 -1.08 17.98
N GLU A 189 -5.54 -1.61 18.75
CA GLU A 189 -4.15 -1.19 18.76
C GLU A 189 -3.46 -1.72 17.51
N ILE A 190 -2.97 -0.84 16.63
CA ILE A 190 -2.40 -1.26 15.32
C ILE A 190 -1.24 -2.25 15.50
N LYS A 191 -0.48 -2.14 16.59
CA LYS A 191 0.59 -3.09 16.89
C LYS A 191 0.08 -4.53 17.00
N ARG A 192 -1.03 -4.74 17.71
CA ARG A 192 -1.62 -6.09 17.87
C ARG A 192 -2.22 -6.60 16.56
N LEU A 193 -2.89 -5.69 15.84
CA LEU A 193 -3.47 -6.01 14.53
C LEU A 193 -2.39 -6.45 13.52
N ALA A 194 -1.18 -5.85 13.60
CA ALA A 194 -0.08 -6.18 12.72
C ALA A 194 0.40 -7.64 12.88
N PHE A 195 0.49 -8.15 14.11
CA PHE A 195 0.88 -9.55 14.32
C PHE A 195 -0.15 -10.52 13.74
N ALA A 196 -1.45 -10.32 14.03
CA ALA A 196 -2.51 -11.16 13.47
C ALA A 196 -2.56 -11.09 11.93
N THR A 197 -2.27 -9.91 11.36
CA THR A 197 -2.24 -9.75 9.90
C THR A 197 -1.02 -10.42 9.28
N ALA A 198 0.13 -10.42 9.96
CA ALA A 198 1.33 -11.12 9.51
C ALA A 198 1.11 -12.64 9.47
N ASP A 199 0.51 -13.21 10.52
CA ASP A 199 0.17 -14.64 10.56
C ASP A 199 -0.82 -15.02 9.43
N PHE A 200 -1.82 -14.17 9.18
CA PHE A 200 -2.76 -14.41 8.08
C PHE A 200 -2.06 -14.33 6.71
N ALA A 201 -1.20 -13.34 6.51
CA ALA A 201 -0.45 -13.17 5.26
C ALA A 201 0.46 -14.37 4.99
N ALA A 202 1.16 -14.90 6.00
CA ALA A 202 2.00 -16.10 5.87
C ALA A 202 1.19 -17.27 5.33
N ARG A 203 0.05 -17.58 5.96
CA ARG A 203 -0.86 -18.67 5.53
C ARG A 203 -1.44 -18.45 4.14
N TRP A 204 -1.74 -17.19 3.79
CA TRP A 204 -2.25 -16.86 2.47
C TRP A 204 -1.21 -17.17 1.38
N PHE A 205 0.07 -16.82 1.61
CA PHE A 205 1.14 -17.13 0.67
C PHE A 205 1.44 -18.63 0.58
N GLU A 206 1.42 -19.35 1.71
CA GLU A 206 1.54 -20.82 1.72
C GLU A 206 0.49 -21.48 0.82
N MET A 207 -0.77 -21.07 0.95
CA MET A 207 -1.87 -21.55 0.12
C MET A 207 -1.68 -21.24 -1.37
N GLN A 208 -1.11 -20.07 -1.71
CA GLN A 208 -0.84 -19.73 -3.11
C GLN A 208 0.27 -20.58 -3.70
N ASP A 209 1.33 -20.84 -2.93
CA ASP A 209 2.46 -21.68 -3.34
C ASP A 209 1.96 -23.13 -3.59
N GLU A 210 1.18 -23.73 -2.69
CA GLU A 210 0.58 -25.08 -2.84
C GLU A 210 -0.32 -25.17 -4.09
N THR A 211 -1.10 -24.12 -4.36
CA THR A 211 -2.01 -24.09 -5.51
C THR A 211 -1.23 -24.01 -6.83
N ALA A 212 -0.11 -23.28 -6.83
CA ALA A 212 0.77 -23.17 -7.99
C ALA A 212 1.45 -24.51 -8.31
N GLU A 213 1.97 -25.22 -7.29
CA GLU A 213 2.58 -26.55 -7.44
C GLU A 213 1.58 -27.58 -7.95
N ALA A 214 0.39 -27.65 -7.37
CA ALA A 214 -0.67 -28.56 -7.83
C ALA A 214 -1.16 -28.26 -9.27
N GLY A 215 -1.01 -27.03 -9.72
CA GLY A 215 -1.31 -26.62 -11.10
C GLY A 215 -0.24 -27.08 -12.09
N MET A 216 1.02 -27.04 -11.72
CA MET A 216 2.14 -27.52 -12.53
C MET A 216 2.11 -29.05 -12.70
N ASP A 217 1.90 -29.80 -11.63
CA ASP A 217 1.79 -31.27 -11.69
C ASP A 217 0.69 -31.75 -12.64
N LYS A 218 -0.44 -31.02 -12.68
CA LYS A 218 -1.53 -31.34 -13.62
C LYS A 218 -1.19 -30.98 -15.07
N ALA A 219 -0.42 -29.96 -15.32
CA ALA A 219 0.00 -29.56 -16.65
C ALA A 219 1.03 -30.56 -17.22
N ASP A 220 1.99 -31.00 -16.42
CA ASP A 220 2.99 -31.98 -16.78
C ASP A 220 2.37 -33.36 -17.05
N ALA A 221 1.43 -33.79 -16.21
CA ALA A 221 0.68 -35.04 -16.43
C ALA A 221 -0.19 -35.02 -17.71
N ALA A 222 -0.69 -33.85 -18.11
CA ALA A 222 -1.43 -33.70 -19.34
C ALA A 222 -0.53 -33.69 -20.59
N ALA A 223 0.69 -33.20 -20.48
CA ALA A 223 1.67 -33.19 -21.57
C ALA A 223 2.21 -34.61 -21.86
N ASP A 224 2.52 -35.38 -20.82
CA ASP A 224 2.97 -36.78 -20.95
C ASP A 224 1.91 -37.71 -21.57
N GLY A 225 0.62 -37.41 -21.36
CA GLY A 225 -0.47 -38.18 -21.95
C GLY A 225 -0.73 -37.94 -23.44
N MET A 226 -0.20 -36.85 -24.00
CA MET A 226 -0.34 -36.51 -25.44
C MET A 226 0.76 -37.07 -26.33
N ASP A 227 1.91 -37.44 -25.78
CA ASP A 227 3.01 -38.05 -26.55
C ASP A 227 2.90 -39.60 -26.67
N ALA A 228 1.89 -40.20 -26.05
CA ALA A 228 1.70 -41.65 -26.01
C ALA A 228 0.65 -42.17 -27.03
N THR A 229 0.20 -41.33 -27.98
CA THR A 229 -0.76 -41.70 -29.04
C THR A 229 -0.20 -41.40 -30.40
#